data_efca509db993a2b5049fe88115efd436
#
_entry.id   efca509db993a2b5049fe88115efd436
#
_cell.length_a   1.000
_cell.length_b   1.000
_cell.length_c   1.000
_cell.angle_alpha   90.00
_cell.angle_beta   90.00
_cell.angle_gamma   90.00
#
_symmetry.space_group_name_H-M   'P 1'
#
loop_
_entity.id
_entity.type
_entity.pdbx_description
1 polymer ?
#
loop_
_entity_poly.entity_id
_entity_poly.type
_entity_poly.pdbx_seq_one_letter_code
_entity_poly.pdbx_strand_id
1 'polypeptide(L)'
;MSIDEAHEALGAYERTFQSHYFELLQQKLGLFNTSPHSSKANEKLILSLMTLLHQNHVDYTMFFRQLSSHALLLQTDASVSAAENETPLRDLFMDRDAFDAWSRMYKEALDKDPLEAVLRKKKMDRINPKYVLRNYMAQIAIEKAVTERNYSEIDKLFKLLSSPFDEHPDQQHYAGLPPDWAEKISISCSS
;
A
#
# COMPACT_ATOMS: atom_id res chain seq x y z
N MET A 1 -10.30 37.12 -8.70
CA MET A 1 -9.15 36.46 -8.05
C MET A 1 -7.90 37.04 -8.71
N SER A 2 -7.08 37.73 -7.93
CA SER A 2 -5.79 38.27 -8.39
C SER A 2 -4.77 37.13 -8.54
N ILE A 3 -3.66 37.41 -9.23
CA ILE A 3 -2.55 36.42 -9.33
C ILE A 3 -1.97 36.13 -7.96
N ASP A 4 -1.89 37.11 -7.09
CA ASP A 4 -1.36 36.94 -5.71
C ASP A 4 -2.28 36.08 -4.87
N GLU A 5 -3.61 36.27 -4.93
CA GLU A 5 -4.59 35.39 -4.26
C GLU A 5 -4.50 33.95 -4.77
N ALA A 6 -4.24 33.76 -6.06
CA ALA A 6 -4.05 32.42 -6.63
C ALA A 6 -2.76 31.74 -6.12
N HIS A 7 -1.65 32.49 -6.04
CA HIS A 7 -0.39 31.98 -5.48
C HIS A 7 -0.51 31.66 -3.99
N GLU A 8 -1.20 32.49 -3.21
CA GLU A 8 -1.44 32.21 -1.79
C GLU A 8 -2.28 30.95 -1.59
N ALA A 9 -3.35 30.78 -2.39
CA ALA A 9 -4.19 29.60 -2.35
C ALA A 9 -3.41 28.32 -2.73
N LEU A 10 -2.56 28.37 -3.77
CA LEU A 10 -1.70 27.25 -4.15
C LEU A 10 -0.68 26.91 -3.06
N GLY A 11 -0.05 27.91 -2.43
CA GLY A 11 0.87 27.69 -1.33
C GLY A 11 0.19 27.11 -0.08
N ALA A 12 -1.05 27.50 0.21
CA ALA A 12 -1.84 26.92 1.27
C ALA A 12 -2.21 25.45 0.97
N TYR A 13 -2.61 25.17 -0.28
CA TYR A 13 -2.88 23.81 -0.74
C TYR A 13 -1.66 22.90 -0.60
N GLU A 14 -0.49 23.34 -1.07
CA GLU A 14 0.74 22.56 -1.00
C GLU A 14 1.10 22.16 0.45
N ARG A 15 1.08 23.11 1.38
CA ARG A 15 1.34 22.85 2.80
C ARG A 15 0.34 21.85 3.40
N THR A 16 -0.94 22.04 3.11
CA THR A 16 -2.01 21.14 3.60
C THR A 16 -1.85 19.75 3.02
N PHE A 17 -1.60 19.65 1.71
CA PHE A 17 -1.38 18.38 1.03
C PHE A 17 -0.19 17.63 1.63
N GLN A 18 0.97 18.29 1.78
CA GLN A 18 2.17 17.65 2.34
C GLN A 18 1.91 17.12 3.75
N SER A 19 1.28 17.93 4.63
CA SER A 19 0.96 17.49 5.98
C SER A 19 0.10 16.24 6.02
N HIS A 20 -1.01 16.24 5.28
CA HIS A 20 -1.91 15.08 5.21
C HIS A 20 -1.27 13.86 4.52
N TYR A 21 -0.46 14.08 3.49
CA TYR A 21 0.25 13.01 2.81
C TYR A 21 1.18 12.24 3.77
N PHE A 22 1.98 12.98 4.57
CA PHE A 22 2.85 12.36 5.56
C PHE A 22 2.06 11.68 6.69
N GLU A 23 0.97 12.28 7.16
CA GLU A 23 0.09 11.63 8.14
C GLU A 23 -0.46 10.30 7.62
N LEU A 24 -0.96 10.27 6.40
CA LEU A 24 -1.47 9.05 5.78
C LEU A 24 -0.39 7.98 5.62
N LEU A 25 0.82 8.37 5.23
CA LEU A 25 1.94 7.43 5.13
C LEU A 25 2.37 6.89 6.48
N GLN A 26 2.37 7.70 7.55
CA GLN A 26 2.63 7.23 8.89
C GLN A 26 1.57 6.19 9.32
N GLN A 27 0.29 6.45 9.07
CA GLN A 27 -0.78 5.50 9.36
C GLN A 27 -0.63 4.19 8.56
N LYS A 28 -0.26 4.27 7.28
CA LYS A 28 0.05 3.10 6.45
C LYS A 28 1.21 2.27 6.99
N LEU A 29 2.20 2.94 7.60
CA LEU A 29 3.32 2.30 8.30
C LEU A 29 2.95 1.80 9.71
N GLY A 30 1.74 2.04 10.18
CA GLY A 30 1.33 1.66 11.53
C GLY A 30 1.93 2.53 12.64
N LEU A 31 2.43 3.72 12.32
CA LEU A 31 2.96 4.70 13.27
C LEU A 31 1.83 5.65 13.67
N PHE A 32 1.09 5.30 14.73
CA PHE A 32 -0.12 6.00 15.13
C PHE A 32 0.11 7.04 16.25
N ASN A 33 1.21 6.91 16.98
CA ASN A 33 1.58 7.83 18.06
C ASN A 33 2.74 8.72 17.62
N THR A 34 2.43 9.86 17.03
CA THR A 34 3.44 10.80 16.55
C THR A 34 3.62 11.94 17.53
N SER A 35 4.74 11.93 18.26
CA SER A 35 5.21 13.12 18.97
C SER A 35 5.92 14.08 18.00
N PRO A 36 6.02 15.38 18.30
CA PRO A 36 6.78 16.32 17.47
C PRO A 36 8.24 15.91 17.24
N HIS A 37 8.84 15.15 18.18
CA HIS A 37 10.21 14.64 18.06
C HIS A 37 10.31 13.40 17.14
N SER A 38 9.28 12.59 17.05
CA SER A 38 9.24 11.43 16.12
C SER A 38 8.93 11.85 14.68
N SER A 39 8.32 13.01 14.45
CA SER A 39 7.88 13.48 13.14
C SER A 39 9.02 13.52 12.10
N LYS A 40 10.18 14.13 12.44
CA LYS A 40 11.34 14.19 11.53
C LYS A 40 11.99 12.83 11.25
N ALA A 41 12.02 11.96 12.27
CA ALA A 41 12.56 10.61 12.10
C ALA A 41 11.63 9.76 11.20
N ASN A 42 10.33 9.87 11.41
CA ASN A 42 9.33 9.20 10.59
C ASN A 42 9.33 9.72 9.15
N GLU A 43 9.52 11.04 8.94
CA GLU A 43 9.67 11.63 7.62
C GLU A 43 10.87 11.02 6.86
N LYS A 44 12.04 10.95 7.52
CA LYS A 44 13.22 10.30 6.92
C LYS A 44 12.98 8.84 6.60
N LEU A 45 12.31 8.09 7.49
CA LEU A 45 11.94 6.70 7.28
C LEU A 45 11.02 6.53 6.07
N ILE A 46 10.02 7.40 5.92
CA ILE A 46 9.08 7.40 4.81
C ILE A 46 9.80 7.71 3.49
N LEU A 47 10.61 8.76 3.44
CA LEU A 47 11.34 9.15 2.23
C LEU A 47 12.31 8.05 1.79
N SER A 48 13.02 7.43 2.73
CA SER A 48 13.91 6.29 2.41
C SER A 48 13.12 5.09 1.89
N LEU A 49 11.93 4.81 2.43
CA LEU A 49 11.04 3.77 1.92
C LEU A 49 10.60 4.05 0.48
N MET A 50 10.12 5.29 0.20
CA MET A 50 9.66 5.63 -1.15
C MET A 50 10.78 5.46 -2.19
N THR A 51 11.99 5.86 -1.83
CA THR A 51 13.18 5.65 -2.67
C THR A 51 13.44 4.16 -2.90
N LEU A 52 13.39 3.36 -1.84
CA LEU A 52 13.65 1.92 -1.88
C LEU A 52 12.62 1.19 -2.75
N LEU A 53 11.31 1.49 -2.59
CA LEU A 53 10.24 0.94 -3.40
C LEU A 53 10.43 1.26 -4.89
N HIS A 54 10.77 2.52 -5.19
CA HIS A 54 11.00 2.98 -6.56
C HIS A 54 12.19 2.27 -7.20
N GLN A 55 13.34 2.19 -6.52
CA GLN A 55 14.56 1.57 -7.03
C GLN A 55 14.41 0.08 -7.28
N ASN A 56 13.58 -0.60 -6.50
CA ASN A 56 13.35 -2.04 -6.62
C ASN A 56 12.07 -2.39 -7.42
N HIS A 57 11.36 -1.40 -7.97
CA HIS A 57 10.10 -1.59 -8.71
C HIS A 57 9.05 -2.39 -7.92
N VAL A 58 9.00 -2.19 -6.60
CA VAL A 58 8.09 -2.93 -5.73
C VAL A 58 6.67 -2.41 -5.87
N ASP A 59 5.70 -3.32 -6.01
CA ASP A 59 4.28 -2.97 -6.04
C ASP A 59 3.84 -2.33 -4.71
N TYR A 60 3.38 -1.09 -4.79
CA TYR A 60 3.01 -0.26 -3.64
C TYR A 60 1.89 -0.88 -2.79
N THR A 61 0.84 -1.37 -3.43
CA THR A 61 -0.32 -1.93 -2.72
C THR A 61 0.05 -3.21 -1.99
N MET A 62 0.76 -4.10 -2.69
CA MET A 62 1.22 -5.37 -2.14
C MET A 62 2.18 -5.15 -0.97
N PHE A 63 3.14 -4.22 -1.12
CA PHE A 63 4.08 -3.89 -0.05
C PHE A 63 3.35 -3.45 1.23
N PHE A 64 2.49 -2.43 1.15
CA PHE A 64 1.82 -1.91 2.34
C PHE A 64 0.86 -2.91 2.98
N ARG A 65 0.23 -3.77 2.19
CA ARG A 65 -0.61 -4.85 2.74
C ARG A 65 0.22 -5.88 3.50
N GLN A 66 1.34 -6.33 2.94
CA GLN A 66 2.21 -7.31 3.59
C GLN A 66 2.99 -6.70 4.77
N LEU A 67 3.23 -5.39 4.76
CA LEU A 67 3.92 -4.69 5.84
C LEU A 67 3.20 -4.86 7.19
N SER A 68 1.88 -5.00 7.21
CA SER A 68 1.12 -5.22 8.44
C SER A 68 1.50 -6.52 9.15
N SER A 69 1.71 -7.59 8.40
CA SER A 69 2.20 -8.87 8.91
C SER A 69 3.67 -8.80 9.32
N HIS A 70 4.49 -8.10 8.52
CA HIS A 70 5.90 -7.88 8.84
C HIS A 70 6.07 -7.07 10.14
N ALA A 71 5.27 -6.02 10.35
CA ALA A 71 5.27 -5.23 11.58
C ALA A 71 4.93 -6.08 12.81
N LEU A 72 3.96 -6.99 12.69
CA LEU A 72 3.62 -7.93 13.74
C LEU A 72 4.81 -8.85 14.08
N LEU A 73 5.47 -9.41 13.07
CA LEU A 73 6.65 -10.28 13.25
C LEU A 73 7.82 -9.56 13.92
N LEU A 74 8.06 -8.29 13.59
CA LEU A 74 9.13 -7.48 14.18
C LEU A 74 8.92 -7.20 15.68
N GLN A 75 7.67 -7.22 16.15
CA GLN A 75 7.30 -6.85 17.53
C GLN A 75 6.93 -8.07 18.40
N THR A 76 6.83 -9.25 17.81
CA THR A 76 6.49 -10.47 18.55
C THR A 76 7.59 -11.51 18.33
N ASP A 77 7.95 -12.25 19.40
CA ASP A 77 8.86 -13.41 19.30
C ASP A 77 8.19 -14.62 18.60
N ALA A 78 7.00 -14.42 18.09
CA ALA A 78 6.24 -15.47 17.48
C ALA A 78 6.82 -15.79 16.08
N SER A 79 7.32 -17.00 15.92
CA SER A 79 7.22 -17.74 14.66
C SER A 79 5.73 -17.96 14.32
N VAL A 80 4.98 -16.84 14.19
CA VAL A 80 3.63 -16.90 13.66
C VAL A 80 3.81 -17.35 12.23
N SER A 81 3.32 -18.54 11.92
CA SER A 81 3.29 -19.08 10.57
C SER A 81 2.76 -17.96 9.65
N ALA A 82 3.67 -17.36 8.87
CA ALA A 82 3.25 -16.63 7.69
C ALA A 82 2.25 -17.56 7.01
N ALA A 83 1.09 -17.07 6.65
CA ALA A 83 0.12 -17.86 5.91
C ALA A 83 0.92 -18.56 4.80
N GLU A 84 0.86 -19.89 4.73
CA GLU A 84 1.78 -20.75 3.99
C GLU A 84 1.96 -20.39 2.50
N ASN A 85 1.27 -19.35 2.02
CA ASN A 85 1.21 -18.89 0.65
C ASN A 85 1.64 -17.42 0.44
N GLU A 86 2.15 -16.68 1.46
CA GLU A 86 2.61 -15.32 1.28
C GLU A 86 4.12 -15.28 1.07
N THR A 87 4.56 -14.71 -0.06
CA THR A 87 5.97 -14.37 -0.29
C THR A 87 6.44 -13.44 0.83
N PRO A 88 7.55 -13.74 1.54
CA PRO A 88 8.08 -12.84 2.55
C PRO A 88 8.29 -11.43 1.99
N LEU A 89 7.94 -10.39 2.76
CA LEU A 89 8.04 -9.00 2.33
C LEU A 89 9.45 -8.65 1.79
N ARG A 90 10.49 -9.25 2.37
CA ARG A 90 11.88 -9.11 1.95
C ARG A 90 12.13 -9.57 0.50
N ASP A 91 11.40 -10.58 0.05
CA ASP A 91 11.59 -11.17 -1.29
C ASP A 91 10.96 -10.32 -2.40
N LEU A 92 10.21 -9.27 -2.06
CA LEU A 92 9.77 -8.26 -3.03
C LEU A 92 10.93 -7.37 -3.51
N PHE A 93 12.08 -7.37 -2.83
CA PHE A 93 13.20 -6.49 -3.10
C PHE A 93 14.35 -7.24 -3.78
N MET A 94 14.88 -6.66 -4.85
CA MET A 94 16.13 -7.12 -5.48
C MET A 94 17.31 -6.83 -4.55
N ASP A 95 17.36 -5.62 -3.96
CA ASP A 95 18.35 -5.23 -2.95
C ASP A 95 17.82 -5.56 -1.55
N ARG A 96 18.04 -6.81 -1.14
CA ARG A 96 17.60 -7.33 0.16
C ARG A 96 18.34 -6.68 1.33
N ASP A 97 19.61 -6.27 1.14
CA ASP A 97 20.40 -5.65 2.19
C ASP A 97 19.91 -4.23 2.48
N ALA A 98 19.53 -3.49 1.45
CA ALA A 98 18.89 -2.18 1.61
C ALA A 98 17.52 -2.30 2.31
N PHE A 99 16.72 -3.31 1.97
CA PHE A 99 15.48 -3.61 2.70
C PHE A 99 15.74 -3.93 4.17
N ASP A 100 16.72 -4.78 4.47
CA ASP A 100 17.07 -5.16 5.85
C ASP A 100 17.54 -3.94 6.66
N ALA A 101 18.28 -3.03 6.04
CA ALA A 101 18.70 -1.77 6.67
C ALA A 101 17.48 -0.88 6.99
N TRP A 102 16.56 -0.75 6.05
CA TRP A 102 15.31 -0.02 6.24
C TRP A 102 14.43 -0.68 7.32
N SER A 103 14.29 -1.99 7.30
CA SER A 103 13.48 -2.75 8.25
C SER A 103 13.97 -2.60 9.70
N ARG A 104 15.29 -2.47 9.91
CA ARG A 104 15.85 -2.15 11.25
C ARG A 104 15.41 -0.76 11.72
N MET A 105 15.48 0.27 10.87
CA MET A 105 15.01 1.61 11.21
C MET A 105 13.49 1.63 11.48
N TYR A 106 12.74 0.85 10.71
CA TYR A 106 11.30 0.70 10.90
C TYR A 106 10.97 0.05 12.23
N LYS A 107 11.70 -1.03 12.61
CA LYS A 107 11.54 -1.65 13.93
C LYS A 107 11.80 -0.66 15.07
N GLU A 108 12.87 0.14 14.99
CA GLU A 108 13.15 1.19 15.99
C GLU A 108 12.03 2.24 16.11
N ALA A 109 11.35 2.54 15.00
CA ALA A 109 10.19 3.44 15.02
C ALA A 109 8.97 2.78 15.66
N LEU A 110 8.72 1.50 15.37
CA LEU A 110 7.65 0.71 15.99
C LEU A 110 7.84 0.56 17.50
N ASP A 111 9.07 0.31 17.96
CA ASP A 111 9.40 0.14 19.38
C ASP A 111 9.17 1.42 20.20
N LYS A 112 9.19 2.60 19.57
CA LYS A 112 8.87 3.89 20.20
C LYS A 112 7.38 4.20 20.25
N ASP A 113 6.57 3.48 19.50
CA ASP A 113 5.12 3.67 19.46
C ASP A 113 4.47 2.59 20.36
N PRO A 114 3.79 2.98 21.46
CA PRO A 114 3.30 2.06 22.49
C PRO A 114 2.09 1.21 22.06
N LEU A 115 1.67 1.32 20.79
CA LEU A 115 0.53 0.54 20.29
C LEU A 115 0.86 -0.96 20.26
N GLU A 116 -0.03 -1.77 20.80
CA GLU A 116 0.09 -3.23 20.81
C GLU A 116 0.12 -3.81 19.40
N ALA A 117 0.99 -4.79 19.15
CA ALA A 117 1.32 -5.31 17.82
C ALA A 117 0.12 -5.87 17.04
N VAL A 118 -0.76 -6.64 17.70
CA VAL A 118 -1.96 -7.20 17.05
C VAL A 118 -2.96 -6.10 16.68
N LEU A 119 -3.13 -5.12 17.56
CA LEU A 119 -4.01 -3.98 17.29
C LEU A 119 -3.44 -3.11 16.17
N ARG A 120 -2.12 -2.92 16.12
CA ARG A 120 -1.42 -2.23 15.02
C ARG A 120 -1.71 -2.90 13.69
N LYS A 121 -1.50 -4.21 13.59
CA LYS A 121 -1.81 -4.99 12.38
C LYS A 121 -3.25 -4.78 11.94
N LYS A 122 -4.21 -4.91 12.85
CA LYS A 122 -5.65 -4.70 12.53
C LYS A 122 -5.94 -3.30 12.00
N LYS A 123 -5.30 -2.26 12.55
CA LYS A 123 -5.46 -0.89 12.04
C LYS A 123 -4.82 -0.72 10.65
N MET A 124 -3.61 -1.25 10.47
CA MET A 124 -2.91 -1.20 9.17
C MET A 124 -3.71 -1.92 8.08
N ASP A 125 -4.29 -3.09 8.38
CA ASP A 125 -5.12 -3.85 7.43
C ASP A 125 -6.37 -3.09 6.98
N ARG A 126 -6.89 -2.18 7.80
CA ARG A 126 -8.03 -1.31 7.46
C ARG A 126 -7.64 -0.04 6.69
N ILE A 127 -6.36 0.30 6.66
CA ILE A 127 -5.81 1.47 5.96
C ILE A 127 -5.18 1.05 4.64
N ASN A 128 -4.58 -0.14 4.59
CA ASN A 128 -3.89 -0.70 3.43
C ASN A 128 -4.80 -1.71 2.72
N PRO A 129 -5.43 -1.34 1.60
CA PRO A 129 -6.32 -2.25 0.89
C PRO A 129 -5.53 -3.46 0.37
N LYS A 130 -6.17 -4.63 0.39
CA LYS A 130 -5.64 -5.84 -0.23
C LYS A 130 -5.92 -5.86 -1.72
N TYR A 131 -7.06 -5.30 -2.11
CA TYR A 131 -7.53 -5.31 -3.49
C TYR A 131 -7.66 -3.89 -4.02
N VAL A 132 -7.13 -3.66 -5.21
CA VAL A 132 -7.28 -2.40 -5.96
C VAL A 132 -7.61 -2.74 -7.41
N LEU A 133 -8.41 -1.92 -8.06
CA LEU A 133 -8.70 -2.10 -9.48
C LEU A 133 -7.44 -1.85 -10.30
N ARG A 134 -6.95 -2.88 -10.98
CA ARG A 134 -5.82 -2.80 -11.89
C ARG A 134 -6.32 -2.79 -13.34
N ASN A 135 -5.60 -2.13 -14.22
CA ASN A 135 -5.99 -1.97 -15.62
C ASN A 135 -6.32 -3.29 -16.32
N TYR A 136 -5.54 -4.35 -16.07
CA TYR A 136 -5.79 -5.66 -16.66
C TYR A 136 -7.13 -6.28 -16.23
N MET A 137 -7.56 -6.04 -14.99
CA MET A 137 -8.86 -6.53 -14.50
C MET A 137 -10.01 -5.86 -15.24
N ALA A 138 -9.92 -4.53 -15.41
CA ALA A 138 -10.89 -3.77 -16.19
C ALA A 138 -10.91 -4.23 -17.65
N GLN A 139 -9.75 -4.47 -18.26
CA GLN A 139 -9.65 -4.97 -19.63
C GLN A 139 -10.33 -6.34 -19.81
N ILE A 140 -10.06 -7.28 -18.91
CA ILE A 140 -10.72 -8.62 -18.91
C ILE A 140 -12.24 -8.48 -18.79
N ALA A 141 -12.71 -7.62 -17.89
CA ALA A 141 -14.14 -7.39 -17.69
C ALA A 141 -14.81 -6.78 -18.92
N ILE A 142 -14.15 -5.80 -19.58
CA ILE A 142 -14.61 -5.18 -20.81
C ILE A 142 -14.66 -6.21 -21.94
N GLU A 143 -13.60 -6.98 -22.15
CA GLU A 143 -13.54 -8.01 -23.20
C GLU A 143 -14.67 -9.04 -23.06
N LYS A 144 -14.88 -9.59 -21.87
CA LYS A 144 -16.00 -10.52 -21.61
C LYS A 144 -17.37 -9.88 -21.87
N ALA A 145 -17.56 -8.63 -21.46
CA ALA A 145 -18.82 -7.93 -21.67
C ALA A 145 -19.10 -7.69 -23.17
N VAL A 146 -18.09 -7.29 -23.95
CA VAL A 146 -18.23 -6.96 -25.37
C VAL A 146 -18.32 -8.21 -26.25
N THR A 147 -17.44 -9.19 -26.03
CA THR A 147 -17.33 -10.35 -26.92
C THR A 147 -18.34 -11.45 -26.58
N GLU A 148 -18.60 -11.67 -25.29
CA GLU A 148 -19.41 -12.79 -24.80
C GLU A 148 -20.77 -12.33 -24.22
N ARG A 149 -21.01 -11.03 -24.10
CA ARG A 149 -22.14 -10.45 -23.34
C ARG A 149 -22.21 -10.98 -21.91
N ASN A 150 -21.05 -11.27 -21.33
CA ASN A 150 -20.89 -11.83 -20.00
C ASN A 150 -20.43 -10.74 -19.02
N TYR A 151 -21.30 -10.35 -18.12
CA TYR A 151 -21.05 -9.28 -17.14
C TYR A 151 -20.58 -9.81 -15.76
N SER A 152 -20.44 -11.13 -15.63
CA SER A 152 -20.11 -11.76 -14.34
C SER A 152 -18.79 -11.27 -13.74
N GLU A 153 -17.83 -10.86 -14.58
CA GLU A 153 -16.54 -10.32 -14.12
C GLU A 153 -16.70 -8.92 -13.50
N ILE A 154 -17.57 -8.10 -14.08
CA ILE A 154 -17.92 -6.78 -13.52
C ILE A 154 -18.55 -6.95 -12.15
N ASP A 155 -19.51 -7.87 -12.00
CA ASP A 155 -20.17 -8.14 -10.72
C ASP A 155 -19.19 -8.63 -9.65
N LYS A 156 -18.24 -9.50 -10.03
CA LYS A 156 -17.18 -9.98 -9.14
C LYS A 156 -16.28 -8.84 -8.67
N LEU A 157 -15.78 -8.03 -9.60
CA LEU A 157 -14.91 -6.90 -9.29
C LEU A 157 -15.64 -5.86 -8.45
N PHE A 158 -16.91 -5.57 -8.76
CA PHE A 158 -17.72 -4.66 -7.97
C PHE A 158 -17.86 -5.14 -6.53
N LYS A 159 -18.20 -6.41 -6.32
CA LYS A 159 -18.32 -7.02 -5.00
C LYS A 159 -16.99 -7.00 -4.23
N LEU A 160 -15.89 -7.37 -4.89
CA LEU A 160 -14.56 -7.40 -4.31
C LEU A 160 -14.11 -6.00 -3.87
N LEU A 161 -14.28 -5.01 -4.73
CA LEU A 161 -13.84 -3.63 -4.50
C LEU A 161 -14.78 -2.84 -3.57
N SER A 162 -15.96 -3.38 -3.25
CA SER A 162 -16.84 -2.82 -2.22
C SER A 162 -16.35 -3.13 -0.79
N SER A 163 -15.48 -4.14 -0.63
CA SER A 163 -14.81 -4.46 0.64
C SER A 163 -13.32 -4.76 0.43
N PRO A 164 -12.52 -3.76 -0.02
CA PRO A 164 -11.16 -3.97 -0.53
C PRO A 164 -10.14 -4.31 0.57
N PHE A 165 -10.52 -4.15 1.82
CA PHE A 165 -9.67 -4.41 3.00
C PHE A 165 -9.89 -5.81 3.59
N ASP A 166 -10.99 -6.47 3.22
CA ASP A 166 -11.36 -7.77 3.77
C ASP A 166 -10.62 -8.92 3.07
N GLU A 167 -10.58 -10.07 3.75
CA GLU A 167 -10.05 -11.30 3.15
C GLU A 167 -11.14 -11.97 2.30
N HIS A 168 -10.80 -12.27 1.05
CA HIS A 168 -11.64 -13.01 0.10
C HIS A 168 -10.88 -14.25 -0.37
N PRO A 169 -10.94 -15.40 0.35
CA PRO A 169 -10.13 -16.59 0.08
C PRO A 169 -10.25 -17.10 -1.37
N ASP A 170 -11.45 -17.06 -1.94
CA ASP A 170 -11.71 -17.52 -3.31
C ASP A 170 -11.22 -16.55 -4.40
N GLN A 171 -10.76 -15.34 -4.01
CA GLN A 171 -10.39 -14.25 -4.92
C GLN A 171 -8.97 -13.74 -4.69
N GLN A 172 -8.11 -14.54 -4.07
CA GLN A 172 -6.72 -14.18 -3.75
C GLN A 172 -5.90 -13.78 -4.99
N HIS A 173 -6.21 -14.36 -6.15
CA HIS A 173 -5.53 -14.06 -7.40
C HIS A 173 -5.62 -12.58 -7.83
N TYR A 174 -6.66 -11.85 -7.39
CA TYR A 174 -6.76 -10.39 -7.64
C TYR A 174 -5.84 -9.54 -6.77
N ALA A 175 -5.28 -10.09 -5.69
CA ALA A 175 -4.32 -9.40 -4.84
C ALA A 175 -2.86 -9.54 -5.35
N GLY A 176 -2.63 -10.39 -6.34
CA GLY A 176 -1.31 -10.66 -6.92
C GLY A 176 -0.77 -9.55 -7.81
N LEU A 177 0.45 -9.77 -8.30
CA LEU A 177 1.05 -8.91 -9.33
C LEU A 177 0.25 -9.01 -10.64
N PRO A 178 0.21 -7.92 -11.43
CA PRO A 178 -0.31 -8.00 -12.79
C PRO A 178 0.44 -9.05 -13.60
N PRO A 179 -0.23 -9.76 -14.51
CA PRO A 179 0.46 -10.64 -15.44
C PRO A 179 1.33 -9.85 -16.42
N ASP A 180 2.39 -10.46 -16.96
CA ASP A 180 3.39 -9.79 -17.82
C ASP A 180 2.78 -9.05 -19.03
N TRP A 181 1.70 -9.60 -19.59
CA TRP A 181 1.00 -8.96 -20.71
C TRP A 181 0.31 -7.64 -20.33
N ALA A 182 0.03 -7.43 -19.05
CA ALA A 182 -0.64 -6.21 -18.54
C ALA A 182 0.22 -4.95 -18.64
N GLU A 183 1.53 -5.08 -18.73
CA GLU A 183 2.45 -3.93 -18.90
C GLU A 183 2.19 -3.16 -20.21
N LYS A 184 1.62 -3.82 -21.21
CA LYS A 184 1.35 -3.24 -22.52
C LYS A 184 -0.05 -2.63 -22.65
N ILE A 185 -0.86 -2.69 -21.59
CA ILE A 185 -2.22 -2.15 -21.65
C ILE A 185 -2.16 -0.63 -21.48
N SER A 186 -2.67 0.07 -22.51
CA SER A 186 -2.99 1.49 -22.42
C SER A 186 -4.50 1.65 -22.35
N ILE A 187 -5.03 2.02 -21.19
CA ILE A 187 -6.44 2.40 -21.06
C ILE A 187 -6.54 3.89 -21.32
N SER A 188 -7.16 4.24 -22.44
CA SER A 188 -7.49 5.63 -22.79
C SER A 188 -8.89 5.97 -22.28
N CYS A 189 -9.02 7.08 -21.56
CA CYS A 189 -10.33 7.64 -21.17
C CYS A 189 -10.96 8.49 -22.30
N SER A 190 -10.33 8.57 -23.47
CA SER A 190 -10.84 9.27 -24.64
C SER A 190 -11.50 8.30 -25.60
N SER A 191 -12.78 8.20 -25.55
CA SER A 191 -13.64 7.68 -26.64
C SER A 191 -14.22 8.83 -27.42
#